data_560eb70f287d1d3574f6252470c9a410
#
_entry.id   560eb70f287d1d3574f6252470c9a410
#
_cell.length_a   1.000
_cell.length_b   1.000
_cell.length_c   1.000
_cell.angle_alpha   90.00
_cell.angle_beta   90.00
_cell.angle_gamma   90.00
#
_symmetry.space_group_name_H-M   'P 1'
#
loop_
_entity.id
_entity.type
_entity.pdbx_description
1 polymer ?
#
loop_
_entity_poly.entity_id
_entity_poly.type
_entity_poly.pdbx_seq_one_letter_code
_entity_poly.pdbx_strand_id
1 'polypeptide(L)'
;MPQEKELILLVEDEPQMRRFLRVTLQGHGYRLIEATSGQAGLMEGATRNPDVVLLDLGLPDMDGIEVARRFREWSELPIIVISAREQEEDKVKALDAGADDYLTKPFGVDELLARLRVALRHNAMRRTGRKEAVFVVDDLRVDLSSRQVLLKDKEIHLTPIEY
;
A
#
# COMPACT_ATOMS: atom_id res chain seq x y z
N MET A 1 25.33 -11.70 -2.40
CA MET A 1 24.78 -10.45 -2.93
C MET A 1 23.57 -10.03 -2.13
N PRO A 2 23.70 -8.94 -1.46
CA PRO A 2 22.54 -8.51 -0.67
C PRO A 2 21.41 -8.09 -1.59
N GLN A 3 20.21 -8.45 -1.20
CA GLN A 3 19.04 -8.02 -1.93
C GLN A 3 18.77 -6.57 -1.64
N GLU A 4 18.22 -5.91 -2.62
CA GLU A 4 17.79 -4.56 -2.43
C GLU A 4 16.62 -4.56 -1.47
N LYS A 5 16.67 -3.67 -0.47
CA LYS A 5 15.60 -3.61 0.51
C LYS A 5 14.37 -2.94 -0.07
N GLU A 6 13.23 -3.32 0.45
CA GLU A 6 11.98 -2.69 0.03
C GLU A 6 11.98 -1.23 0.43
N LEU A 7 11.31 -0.44 -0.38
CA LEU A 7 11.25 0.99 -0.23
C LEU A 7 9.85 1.40 0.24
N ILE A 8 9.79 2.07 1.37
CA ILE A 8 8.53 2.51 1.96
C ILE A 8 8.39 4.01 1.79
N LEU A 9 7.26 4.44 1.26
CA LEU A 9 6.91 5.85 1.25
C LEU A 9 6.11 6.14 2.50
N LEU A 10 6.63 7.01 3.36
CA LEU A 10 5.98 7.38 4.60
C LEU A 10 5.43 8.79 4.46
N VAL A 11 4.11 8.92 4.46
CA VAL A 11 3.43 10.21 4.35
C VAL A 11 2.88 10.56 5.72
N GLU A 12 3.60 11.38 6.45
CA GLU A 12 3.31 11.69 7.83
C GLU A 12 3.86 13.06 8.15
N ASP A 13 3.02 13.99 8.61
CA ASP A 13 3.48 15.34 8.87
C ASP A 13 3.93 15.57 10.31
N GLU A 14 3.55 14.71 11.24
CA GLU A 14 3.89 14.91 12.63
C GLU A 14 5.34 14.46 12.88
N PRO A 15 6.23 15.36 13.33
CA PRO A 15 7.65 15.05 13.36
C PRO A 15 8.04 13.90 14.28
N GLN A 16 7.38 13.77 15.43
CA GLN A 16 7.73 12.71 16.35
C GLN A 16 7.36 11.35 15.83
N MET A 17 6.18 11.23 15.25
CA MET A 17 5.75 9.97 14.67
C MET A 17 6.61 9.62 13.46
N ARG A 18 6.94 10.61 12.63
CA ARG A 18 7.77 10.37 11.47
C ARG A 18 9.16 9.86 11.90
N ARG A 19 9.73 10.48 12.94
CA ARG A 19 11.01 10.05 13.43
C ARG A 19 10.97 8.65 14.03
N PHE A 20 9.92 8.36 14.79
CA PHE A 20 9.75 7.05 15.39
C PHE A 20 9.68 5.97 14.31
N LEU A 21 8.90 6.22 13.29
CA LEU A 21 8.75 5.25 12.19
C LEU A 21 10.04 5.12 11.39
N ARG A 22 10.73 6.24 11.17
CA ARG A 22 12.01 6.19 10.47
C ARG A 22 13.00 5.27 11.19
N VAL A 23 13.18 5.51 12.49
CA VAL A 23 14.12 4.73 13.27
C VAL A 23 13.74 3.26 13.30
N THR A 24 12.46 3.01 13.52
CA THR A 24 11.97 1.64 13.61
C THR A 24 12.12 0.89 12.27
N LEU A 25 11.70 1.51 11.20
CA LEU A 25 11.68 0.82 9.91
C LEU A 25 13.08 0.66 9.35
N GLN A 26 13.91 1.69 9.46
CA GLN A 26 15.30 1.56 9.01
C GLN A 26 16.05 0.53 9.85
N GLY A 27 15.71 0.44 11.11
CA GLY A 27 16.32 -0.56 11.99
C GLY A 27 15.98 -1.98 11.57
N HIS A 28 14.90 -2.16 10.83
CA HIS A 28 14.50 -3.47 10.32
C HIS A 28 14.90 -3.65 8.86
N GLY A 29 15.72 -2.75 8.33
CA GLY A 29 16.31 -2.93 7.02
C GLY A 29 15.55 -2.31 5.87
N TYR A 30 14.46 -1.58 6.13
CA TYR A 30 13.71 -0.95 5.06
C TYR A 30 14.33 0.37 4.66
N ARG A 31 14.19 0.73 3.39
CA ARG A 31 14.55 2.06 2.92
C ARG A 31 13.30 2.94 2.99
N LEU A 32 13.50 4.22 3.23
CA LEU A 32 12.37 5.15 3.43
C LEU A 32 12.47 6.38 2.53
N ILE A 33 11.32 6.81 2.04
CA ILE A 33 11.12 8.15 1.51
C ILE A 33 10.11 8.80 2.43
N GLU A 34 10.36 10.03 2.86
CA GLU A 34 9.44 10.73 3.77
C GLU A 34 8.80 11.89 3.05
N ALA A 35 7.51 12.03 3.23
CA ALA A 35 6.74 13.15 2.72
C ALA A 35 5.91 13.71 3.85
N THR A 36 5.79 15.03 3.92
CA THR A 36 5.09 15.67 5.03
C THR A 36 3.74 16.24 4.63
N SER A 37 3.31 16.00 3.41
CA SER A 37 2.02 16.46 2.93
C SER A 37 1.47 15.47 1.92
N GLY A 38 0.19 15.60 1.64
CA GLY A 38 -0.44 14.72 0.65
C GLY A 38 0.13 14.94 -0.73
N GLN A 39 0.33 16.21 -1.10
CA GLN A 39 0.88 16.53 -2.41
C GLN A 39 2.29 15.97 -2.57
N ALA A 40 3.13 16.13 -1.55
CA ALA A 40 4.49 15.61 -1.60
C ALA A 40 4.46 14.08 -1.68
N GLY A 41 3.53 13.46 -0.95
CA GLY A 41 3.41 12.01 -0.98
C GLY A 41 3.04 11.49 -2.35
N LEU A 42 2.09 12.15 -3.01
CA LEU A 42 1.68 11.74 -4.35
C LEU A 42 2.82 11.90 -5.35
N MET A 43 3.57 13.00 -5.23
CA MET A 43 4.70 13.24 -6.12
C MET A 43 5.81 12.21 -5.92
N GLU A 44 6.16 11.94 -4.68
CA GLU A 44 7.20 10.96 -4.39
C GLU A 44 6.77 9.56 -4.83
N GLY A 45 5.51 9.22 -4.62
CA GLY A 45 5.00 7.94 -5.06
C GLY A 45 5.07 7.75 -6.55
N ALA A 46 4.82 8.82 -7.30
CA ALA A 46 4.84 8.75 -8.76
C ALA A 46 6.27 8.67 -9.30
N THR A 47 7.24 9.28 -8.61
CA THR A 47 8.59 9.38 -9.16
C THR A 47 9.58 8.37 -8.59
N ARG A 48 9.35 7.88 -7.37
CA ARG A 48 10.31 7.03 -6.70
C ARG A 48 9.93 5.55 -6.68
N ASN A 49 8.74 5.24 -7.10
CA ASN A 49 8.30 3.85 -7.27
C ASN A 49 8.46 3.01 -5.99
N PRO A 50 7.85 3.43 -4.88
CA PRO A 50 7.97 2.67 -3.65
C PRO A 50 7.24 1.33 -3.71
N ASP A 51 7.52 0.48 -2.75
CA ASP A 51 6.89 -0.84 -2.67
C ASP A 51 5.63 -0.84 -1.83
N VAL A 52 5.51 0.12 -0.92
CA VAL A 52 4.32 0.25 -0.07
C VAL A 52 4.25 1.69 0.43
N VAL A 53 3.04 2.15 0.73
CA VAL A 53 2.81 3.49 1.25
C VAL A 53 2.25 3.36 2.67
N LEU A 54 2.86 4.05 3.62
CA LEU A 54 2.30 4.26 4.95
C LEU A 54 1.74 5.67 4.96
N LEU A 55 0.45 5.80 5.22
CA LEU A 55 -0.25 7.04 5.00
C LEU A 55 -1.03 7.47 6.22
N ASP A 56 -0.70 8.65 6.75
CA ASP A 56 -1.50 9.25 7.81
C ASP A 56 -2.67 10.00 7.19
N LEU A 57 -3.81 10.00 7.86
CA LEU A 57 -4.98 10.69 7.34
C LEU A 57 -4.99 12.17 7.65
N GLY A 58 -4.35 12.57 8.75
CA GLY A 58 -4.40 13.96 9.18
C GLY A 58 -3.27 14.80 8.59
N LEU A 59 -3.29 15.00 7.29
CA LEU A 59 -2.25 15.76 6.61
C LEU A 59 -2.65 17.23 6.50
N PRO A 60 -1.66 18.14 6.33
CA PRO A 60 -1.98 19.57 6.38
C PRO A 60 -2.68 20.11 5.14
N ASP A 61 -2.47 19.49 3.98
CA ASP A 61 -2.98 20.04 2.72
C ASP A 61 -4.20 19.32 2.19
N MET A 62 -4.42 18.07 2.58
CA MET A 62 -5.60 17.33 2.13
C MET A 62 -5.80 16.14 3.06
N ASP A 63 -7.03 15.60 3.06
CA ASP A 63 -7.30 14.41 3.84
C ASP A 63 -6.56 13.23 3.23
N GLY A 64 -5.99 12.38 4.08
CA GLY A 64 -5.28 11.21 3.59
C GLY A 64 -6.16 10.25 2.81
N ILE A 65 -7.47 10.23 3.08
CA ILE A 65 -8.39 9.43 2.29
C ILE A 65 -8.37 9.87 0.83
N GLU A 66 -8.27 11.18 0.60
CA GLU A 66 -8.16 11.69 -0.75
C GLU A 66 -6.83 11.29 -1.38
N VAL A 67 -5.76 11.26 -0.59
CA VAL A 67 -4.46 10.81 -1.09
C VAL A 67 -4.56 9.36 -1.56
N ALA A 68 -5.21 8.51 -0.77
CA ALA A 68 -5.40 7.10 -1.14
C ALA A 68 -6.18 6.98 -2.43
N ARG A 69 -7.24 7.78 -2.56
CA ARG A 69 -8.07 7.75 -3.77
C ARG A 69 -7.26 8.14 -4.99
N ARG A 70 -6.42 9.17 -4.88
CA ARG A 70 -5.61 9.63 -6.00
C ARG A 70 -4.53 8.63 -6.38
N PHE A 71 -3.93 7.98 -5.39
CA PHE A 71 -2.99 6.91 -5.68
C PHE A 71 -3.64 5.83 -6.53
N ARG A 72 -4.88 5.48 -6.21
CA ARG A 72 -5.57 4.40 -6.91
C ARG A 72 -5.93 4.74 -8.34
N GLU A 73 -5.90 6.00 -8.71
CA GLU A 73 -6.16 6.37 -10.10
C GLU A 73 -5.06 5.89 -11.04
N TRP A 74 -3.85 5.69 -10.53
CA TRP A 74 -2.74 5.32 -11.39
C TRP A 74 -1.85 4.21 -10.84
N SER A 75 -2.17 3.65 -9.69
CA SER A 75 -1.28 2.69 -9.06
C SER A 75 -2.05 1.67 -8.24
N GLU A 76 -1.49 0.48 -8.14
CA GLU A 76 -2.02 -0.56 -7.27
C GLU A 76 -1.10 -0.82 -6.08
N LEU A 77 -0.23 0.14 -5.77
CA LEU A 77 0.65 0.02 -4.62
C LEU A 77 -0.14 -0.28 -3.36
N PRO A 78 0.36 -1.16 -2.49
CA PRO A 78 -0.32 -1.36 -1.21
C PRO A 78 -0.24 -0.09 -0.38
N ILE A 79 -1.35 0.27 0.24
CA ILE A 79 -1.47 1.44 1.10
C ILE A 79 -1.94 0.99 2.46
N ILE A 80 -1.14 1.28 3.49
CA ILE A 80 -1.53 1.03 4.87
C ILE A 80 -1.77 2.38 5.51
N VAL A 81 -2.99 2.62 5.96
CA VAL A 81 -3.32 3.86 6.63
C VAL A 81 -2.96 3.74 8.10
N ILE A 82 -2.30 4.76 8.64
CA ILE A 82 -1.99 4.85 10.06
C ILE A 82 -2.68 6.09 10.57
N SER A 83 -3.60 5.97 11.53
CA SER A 83 -4.40 7.10 11.91
C SER A 83 -4.86 7.01 13.35
N ALA A 84 -5.02 8.17 13.98
CA ALA A 84 -5.64 8.23 15.30
C ALA A 84 -7.16 8.16 15.23
N ARG A 85 -7.74 8.22 14.05
CA ARG A 85 -9.20 8.14 13.89
C ARG A 85 -9.64 6.70 14.14
N GLU A 86 -10.54 6.53 15.08
CA GLU A 86 -10.96 5.20 15.51
C GLU A 86 -12.37 4.84 15.05
N GLN A 87 -13.06 5.77 14.45
CA GLN A 87 -14.46 5.55 14.04
C GLN A 87 -14.50 4.53 12.92
N GLU A 88 -15.45 3.63 13.01
CA GLU A 88 -15.61 2.63 11.97
C GLU A 88 -15.85 3.28 10.62
N GLU A 89 -16.58 4.37 10.62
CA GLU A 89 -16.89 5.11 9.42
C GLU A 89 -15.63 5.62 8.70
N ASP A 90 -14.63 6.07 9.47
CA ASP A 90 -13.35 6.50 8.87
C ASP A 90 -12.59 5.33 8.27
N LYS A 91 -12.62 4.20 8.94
CA LYS A 91 -11.96 3.00 8.44
C LYS A 91 -12.58 2.54 7.14
N VAL A 92 -13.91 2.52 7.10
CA VAL A 92 -14.63 2.11 5.90
C VAL A 92 -14.32 3.05 4.74
N LYS A 93 -14.32 4.36 5.00
CA LYS A 93 -14.01 5.33 3.95
C LYS A 93 -12.61 5.15 3.40
N ALA A 94 -11.64 4.88 4.28
CA ALA A 94 -10.27 4.69 3.84
C ALA A 94 -10.15 3.44 2.98
N LEU A 95 -10.77 2.35 3.40
CA LEU A 95 -10.70 1.11 2.64
C LEU A 95 -11.45 1.24 1.32
N ASP A 96 -12.59 1.91 1.32
CA ASP A 96 -13.33 2.15 0.08
C ASP A 96 -12.56 3.03 -0.89
N ALA A 97 -11.73 3.93 -0.36
CA ALA A 97 -10.91 4.79 -1.21
C ALA A 97 -9.73 4.04 -1.82
N GLY A 98 -9.47 2.83 -1.34
CA GLY A 98 -8.42 2.02 -1.93
C GLY A 98 -7.31 1.61 -1.00
N ALA A 99 -7.40 1.96 0.29
CA ALA A 99 -6.40 1.50 1.26
C ALA A 99 -6.54 0.00 1.45
N ASP A 100 -5.42 -0.67 1.61
CA ASP A 100 -5.42 -2.12 1.80
C ASP A 100 -5.55 -2.49 3.26
N ASP A 101 -5.19 -1.59 4.16
CA ASP A 101 -5.19 -1.89 5.58
C ASP A 101 -5.31 -0.60 6.36
N TYR A 102 -5.69 -0.72 7.63
CA TYR A 102 -5.91 0.44 8.49
C TYR A 102 -5.38 0.11 9.88
N LEU A 103 -4.44 0.90 10.36
CA LEU A 103 -3.81 0.68 11.65
C LEU A 103 -4.09 1.88 12.54
N THR A 104 -4.75 1.67 13.67
CA THR A 104 -5.15 2.75 14.56
C THR A 104 -4.03 3.08 15.54
N LYS A 105 -3.73 4.36 15.71
CA LYS A 105 -2.77 4.83 16.71
C LYS A 105 -3.44 4.81 18.08
N PRO A 106 -2.74 4.40 19.14
CA PRO A 106 -1.40 3.84 19.13
C PRO A 106 -1.41 2.39 18.67
N PHE A 107 -0.36 2.00 17.97
CA PHE A 107 -0.25 0.64 17.46
C PHE A 107 1.02 0.00 18.00
N GLY A 108 1.07 -1.33 17.93
CA GLY A 108 2.28 -2.05 18.30
C GLY A 108 3.24 -2.10 17.15
N VAL A 109 4.53 -2.05 17.45
CA VAL A 109 5.56 -2.14 16.43
C VAL A 109 5.46 -3.48 15.71
N ASP A 110 5.26 -4.56 16.45
CA ASP A 110 5.16 -5.88 15.85
C ASP A 110 3.97 -5.98 14.91
N GLU A 111 2.87 -5.34 15.28
CA GLU A 111 1.68 -5.33 14.43
C GLU A 111 1.96 -4.60 13.13
N LEU A 112 2.60 -3.44 13.21
CA LEU A 112 2.95 -2.68 12.02
C LEU A 112 3.86 -3.50 11.12
N LEU A 113 4.88 -4.13 11.68
CA LEU A 113 5.81 -4.90 10.88
C LEU A 113 5.15 -6.10 10.23
N ALA A 114 4.23 -6.74 10.94
CA ALA A 114 3.50 -7.88 10.37
C ALA A 114 2.65 -7.44 9.19
N ARG A 115 1.96 -6.30 9.31
CA ARG A 115 1.12 -5.82 8.22
C ARG A 115 1.95 -5.39 7.02
N LEU A 116 3.14 -4.81 7.28
CA LEU A 116 4.05 -4.49 6.20
C LEU A 116 4.49 -5.74 5.44
N ARG A 117 4.83 -6.79 6.17
CA ARG A 117 5.24 -8.04 5.53
C ARG A 117 4.14 -8.61 4.65
N VAL A 118 2.90 -8.54 5.13
CA VAL A 118 1.77 -9.03 4.34
C VAL A 118 1.59 -8.19 3.07
N ALA A 119 1.63 -6.87 3.22
CA ALA A 119 1.44 -5.97 2.09
C ALA A 119 2.54 -6.16 1.04
N LEU A 120 3.77 -6.28 1.50
CA LEU A 120 4.90 -6.44 0.60
C LEU A 120 4.86 -7.79 -0.12
N ARG A 121 4.42 -8.83 0.58
CA ARG A 121 4.28 -10.14 -0.03
C ARG A 121 3.21 -10.13 -1.11
N HIS A 122 2.07 -9.50 -0.83
CA HIS A 122 1.00 -9.41 -1.82
C HIS A 122 1.42 -8.60 -3.04
N ASN A 123 2.19 -7.54 -2.82
CA ASN A 123 2.68 -6.73 -3.92
C ASN A 123 3.62 -7.52 -4.82
N ALA A 124 4.49 -8.30 -4.21
CA ALA A 124 5.42 -9.13 -4.97
C ALA A 124 4.67 -10.19 -5.77
N MET A 125 3.67 -10.82 -5.18
CA MET A 125 2.86 -11.82 -5.86
C MET A 125 2.10 -11.21 -7.02
N ARG A 126 1.57 -10.01 -6.85
CA ARG A 126 0.85 -9.34 -7.92
C ARG A 126 1.76 -9.07 -9.11
N ARG A 127 2.99 -8.60 -8.84
CA ARG A 127 3.95 -8.35 -9.89
C ARG A 127 4.30 -9.63 -10.64
N THR A 128 4.52 -10.70 -9.90
CA THR A 128 4.84 -11.98 -10.49
C THR A 128 3.69 -12.47 -11.35
N GLY A 129 2.48 -12.34 -10.85
CA GLY A 129 1.30 -12.75 -11.60
C GLY A 129 1.15 -11.99 -12.90
N ARG A 130 1.45 -10.70 -12.90
CA ARG A 130 1.39 -9.92 -14.12
C ARG A 130 2.43 -10.37 -15.13
N LYS A 131 3.62 -10.65 -14.68
CA LYS A 131 4.66 -11.14 -15.57
C LYS A 131 4.25 -12.47 -16.19
N GLU A 132 3.70 -13.35 -15.39
CA GLU A 132 3.25 -14.61 -15.91
C GLU A 132 2.12 -14.44 -16.90
N ALA A 133 1.21 -13.52 -16.63
CA ALA A 133 0.12 -13.26 -17.54
C ALA A 133 0.64 -12.75 -18.88
N VAL A 134 1.69 -11.97 -18.88
CA VAL A 134 2.28 -11.49 -20.12
C VAL A 134 2.78 -12.65 -20.95
N PHE A 135 3.42 -13.64 -20.32
CA PHE A 135 3.93 -14.77 -21.06
C PHE A 135 2.85 -15.73 -21.54
N VAL A 136 1.74 -15.79 -20.83
CA VAL A 136 0.70 -16.73 -21.15
C VAL A 136 -0.48 -16.06 -21.77
N VAL A 137 -0.26 -14.90 -22.21
CA VAL A 137 -1.28 -13.97 -22.56
C VAL A 137 -2.37 -14.50 -23.41
N ASP A 138 -2.25 -15.53 -23.97
CA ASP A 138 -3.27 -15.99 -24.79
C ASP A 138 -4.43 -16.53 -24.06
N ASP A 139 -4.41 -16.54 -22.89
CA ASP A 139 -5.49 -17.03 -22.18
C ASP A 139 -6.16 -16.12 -21.41
N LEU A 140 -6.26 -16.03 -20.60
CA LEU A 140 -6.97 -15.47 -19.62
C LEU A 140 -7.19 -14.83 -18.79
N ARG A 141 -6.85 -14.56 -17.94
CA ARG A 141 -7.09 -13.89 -16.93
C ARG A 141 -7.31 -13.39 -16.14
N VAL A 142 -7.03 -13.24 -15.98
CA VAL A 142 -7.24 -12.75 -15.15
C VAL A 142 -7.23 -12.27 -14.36
N ASP A 143 -6.96 -11.88 -13.88
CA ASP A 143 -6.96 -11.34 -13.00
C ASP A 143 -7.19 -11.61 -12.04
N LEU A 144 -6.81 -11.93 -11.73
CA LEU A 144 -7.01 -12.30 -10.64
C LEU A 144 -6.92 -11.51 -9.55
N SER A 145 -6.71 -10.81 -9.27
CA SER A 145 -6.72 -10.14 -8.41
C SER A 145 -7.28 -9.57 -7.81
N SER A 146 -7.36 -9.15 -7.68
CA SER A 146 -7.88 -8.56 -7.21
C SER A 146 -8.71 -8.57 -6.51
N ARG A 147 -8.86 -8.43 -6.04
CA ARG A 147 -9.49 -8.53 -5.54
C ARG A 147 -10.17 -8.80 -5.57
N GLN A 148 -9.87 -9.43 -6.18
CA GLN A 148 -10.17 -9.60 -6.84
C GLN A 148 -10.17 -9.98 -7.44
N VAL A 149 -10.01 -10.17 -7.71
CA VAL A 149 -10.14 -10.40 -8.25
C VAL A 149 -10.28 -10.84 -8.47
N LEU A 150 -10.34 -10.79 -8.26
CA LEU A 150 -10.60 -11.11 -8.36
C LEU A 150 -11.02 -11.41 -8.61
N LEU A 151 -11.14 -11.44 -8.72
CA LEU A 151 -11.51 -11.70 -9.05
C LEU A 151 -11.83 -11.85 -9.59
N LYS A 152 -11.98 -11.74 -9.88
CA LYS A 152 -12.25 -11.86 -10.40
C LYS A 152 -12.41 -12.15 -10.73
N ASP A 153 -12.19 -12.22 -10.79
CA ASP A 153 -12.37 -12.51 -11.02
C ASP A 153 -12.49 -12.93 -11.19
N LYS A 154 -12.67 -13.00 -11.11
CA LYS A 154 -12.73 -13.37 -11.12
C LYS A 154 -12.85 -13.69 -11.41
N GLU A 155 -12.80 -13.72 -11.63
CA GLU A 155 -12.81 -14.00 -11.80
C GLU A 155 -12.78 -14.42 -12.35
N ILE A 156 -12.97 -14.62 -12.65
CA ILE A 156 -12.96 -15.01 -13.06
C ILE A 156 -12.74 -15.60 -13.26
N HIS A 157 -12.52 -15.96 -13.33
CA HIS A 157 -12.41 -16.45 -13.36
C HIS A 157 -12.05 -16.98 -13.69
N LEU A 158 -11.77 -17.15 -13.99
CA LEU A 158 -11.49 -17.54 -14.24
C LEU A 158 -11.19 -18.19 -14.50
N THR A 159 -11.15 -18.42 -14.91
CA THR A 159 -11.03 -18.94 -15.13
C THR A 159 -10.54 -19.57 -15.38
N PRO A 160 -10.59 -19.70 -15.53
CA PRO A 160 -10.23 -20.13 -15.59
C PRO A 160 -9.88 -20.57 -15.79
N ILE A 161 -9.79 -20.57 -16.03
CA ILE A 161 -9.70 -20.71 -16.05
C ILE A 161 -9.77 -20.79 -15.80
N GLU A 162 -9.73 -20.63 -15.93
CA GLU A 162 -10.01 -20.43 -15.61
C GLU A 162 -10.16 -20.37 -15.05
N TYR A 163 -10.01 -20.74 -15.11
CA TYR A 163 -10.21 -20.53 -14.57
C TYR A 163 -10.37 -20.74 -14.11
#